data_e68e7800c7f58827f2ddfb92d50b2831
#
_entry.id   e68e7800c7f58827f2ddfb92d50b2831
#
_cell.length_a   1.000
_cell.length_b   1.000
_cell.length_c   1.000
_cell.angle_alpha   90.00
_cell.angle_beta   90.00
_cell.angle_gamma   90.00
#
_symmetry.space_group_name_H-M   'P 1'
#
loop_
_entity.id
_entity.type
_entity.pdbx_description
1 polymer ?
#
loop_
_entity_poly.entity_id
_entity_poly.type
_entity_poly.pdbx_seq_one_letter_code
_entity_poly.pdbx_strand_id
1 'polypeptide(L)'
;LAGACPHSCCMEWEVVLDEDTARRYRALPGPLGERLRAAMQLDGEDWCFPLRGGRCPFLNQENLCEVHLTLDEAATSVTCREHPRFVEDYGTFREVTLSASCPEANRLLLSSEAPLLFPERTDDTPAEAGDEWLTWLLPLRERMLALLQNRTRPLNARLRDILLLAQGVQERLDTEDEDALPELVEGPLPAHSAAPETTGLFPYALQFLETLEVLEPDWR
;
A
#
# COMPACT_ATOMS: atom_id res chain seq x y z
N LEU A 1 4.12 -16.61 -6.66
CA LEU A 1 5.07 -16.86 -7.77
C LEU A 1 6.44 -17.36 -7.28
N ALA A 2 6.82 -17.06 -6.04
CA ALA A 2 8.07 -17.52 -5.40
C ALA A 2 9.29 -17.36 -6.32
N GLY A 3 9.99 -18.44 -6.66
CA GLY A 3 11.16 -18.40 -7.51
C GLY A 3 10.94 -17.95 -8.97
N ALA A 4 9.70 -17.77 -9.40
CA ALA A 4 9.36 -17.23 -10.71
C ALA A 4 9.22 -15.70 -10.71
N CYS A 5 9.31 -15.04 -9.54
CA CYS A 5 9.30 -13.58 -9.47
C CYS A 5 10.57 -12.98 -10.07
N PRO A 6 10.49 -11.88 -10.84
CA PRO A 6 11.67 -11.17 -11.34
C PRO A 6 12.51 -10.56 -10.23
N HIS A 7 11.87 -10.22 -9.11
CA HIS A 7 12.47 -9.72 -7.87
C HIS A 7 12.00 -10.54 -6.68
N SER A 8 12.74 -10.45 -5.57
CA SER A 8 12.34 -11.04 -4.31
C SER A 8 11.88 -9.98 -3.32
N CYS A 9 10.71 -10.21 -2.70
CA CYS A 9 10.22 -9.40 -1.58
C CYS A 9 11.06 -9.56 -0.29
N CYS A 10 12.11 -10.38 -0.31
CA CYS A 10 13.07 -10.55 0.78
C CYS A 10 14.38 -9.81 0.52
N MET A 11 14.36 -8.76 -0.32
CA MET A 11 15.50 -7.93 -0.66
C MET A 11 15.16 -6.46 -0.46
N GLU A 12 16.16 -5.66 -0.07
CA GLU A 12 16.13 -4.18 -0.02
C GLU A 12 15.24 -3.54 1.05
N TRP A 13 14.54 -4.33 1.86
CA TRP A 13 13.80 -3.86 3.02
C TRP A 13 13.80 -4.88 4.16
N GLU A 14 13.81 -4.41 5.39
CA GLU A 14 13.85 -5.26 6.56
C GLU A 14 12.52 -5.96 6.80
N VAL A 15 12.59 -7.22 7.19
CA VAL A 15 11.40 -8.03 7.49
C VAL A 15 11.06 -7.88 8.97
N VAL A 16 9.98 -7.18 9.26
CA VAL A 16 9.42 -7.10 10.61
C VAL A 16 8.74 -8.42 10.98
N LEU A 17 8.96 -8.84 12.22
CA LEU A 17 8.41 -10.05 12.80
C LEU A 17 7.35 -9.68 13.84
N ASP A 18 6.14 -10.13 13.63
CA ASP A 18 5.12 -10.04 14.66
C ASP A 18 5.53 -10.84 15.93
N GLU A 19 5.03 -10.41 17.09
CA GLU A 19 5.44 -10.98 18.38
C GLU A 19 5.17 -12.48 18.49
N ASP A 20 4.08 -12.98 17.89
CA ASP A 20 3.76 -14.39 17.90
C ASP A 20 4.76 -15.19 17.07
N THR A 21 5.17 -14.68 15.93
CA THR A 21 6.22 -15.29 15.10
C THR A 21 7.56 -15.22 15.82
N ALA A 22 7.92 -14.08 16.40
CA ALA A 22 9.15 -13.95 17.17
C ALA A 22 9.20 -14.94 18.34
N ARG A 23 8.10 -15.13 19.05
CA ARG A 23 7.96 -16.12 20.13
C ARG A 23 8.13 -17.55 19.63
N ARG A 24 7.49 -17.89 18.51
CA ARG A 24 7.64 -19.22 17.88
C ARG A 24 9.07 -19.50 17.47
N TYR A 25 9.77 -18.52 16.88
CA TYR A 25 11.16 -18.67 16.46
C TYR A 25 12.11 -18.85 17.65
N ARG A 26 11.88 -18.14 18.77
CA ARG A 26 12.64 -18.33 20.00
C ARG A 26 12.49 -19.75 20.56
N ALA A 27 11.31 -20.32 20.45
CA ALA A 27 11.01 -21.66 20.97
C ALA A 27 11.36 -22.80 19.99
N LEU A 28 11.66 -22.50 18.74
CA LEU A 28 11.92 -23.52 17.72
C LEU A 28 13.22 -24.26 18.02
N PRO A 29 13.20 -25.60 18.17
CA PRO A 29 14.40 -26.39 18.37
C PRO A 29 15.18 -26.63 17.06
N GLY A 30 16.42 -27.06 17.20
CA GLY A 30 17.27 -27.49 16.11
C GLY A 30 17.98 -26.36 15.36
N PRO A 31 18.74 -26.71 14.31
CA PRO A 31 19.66 -25.77 13.66
C PRO A 31 18.97 -24.55 13.04
N LEU A 32 17.76 -24.72 12.45
CA LEU A 32 17.01 -23.58 11.92
C LEU A 32 16.59 -22.64 13.03
N GLY A 33 16.09 -23.17 14.17
CA GLY A 33 15.72 -22.34 15.32
C GLY A 33 16.91 -21.57 15.91
N GLU A 34 18.10 -22.16 15.95
CA GLU A 34 19.31 -21.47 16.38
C GLU A 34 19.68 -20.31 15.43
N ARG A 35 19.59 -20.55 14.12
CA ARG A 35 19.85 -19.50 13.11
C ARG A 35 18.81 -18.38 13.17
N LEU A 36 17.53 -18.70 13.35
CA LEU A 36 16.45 -17.73 13.49
C LEU A 36 16.71 -16.83 14.70
N ARG A 37 16.97 -17.41 15.88
CA ARG A 37 17.31 -16.65 17.10
C ARG A 37 18.54 -15.77 16.90
N ALA A 38 19.58 -16.26 16.26
CA ALA A 38 20.81 -15.52 16.01
C ALA A 38 20.64 -14.38 14.99
N ALA A 39 19.65 -14.47 14.10
CA ALA A 39 19.39 -13.45 13.10
C ALA A 39 18.40 -12.38 13.55
N MET A 40 17.54 -12.68 14.54
CA MET A 40 16.57 -11.74 15.07
C MET A 40 17.26 -10.60 15.80
N GLN A 41 16.86 -9.38 15.52
CA GLN A 41 17.30 -8.17 16.21
C GLN A 41 16.08 -7.34 16.62
N LEU A 42 16.25 -6.55 17.67
CA LEU A 42 15.24 -5.60 18.10
C LEU A 42 15.62 -4.23 17.51
N ASP A 43 14.70 -3.66 16.77
CA ASP A 43 14.79 -2.29 16.26
C ASP A 43 13.62 -1.47 16.84
N GLY A 44 13.94 -0.56 17.78
CA GLY A 44 12.92 0.08 18.58
C GLY A 44 12.14 -0.94 19.42
N GLU A 45 10.85 -1.09 19.15
CA GLU A 45 9.95 -2.05 19.81
C GLU A 45 9.71 -3.31 18.98
N ASP A 46 10.15 -3.32 17.71
CA ASP A 46 9.87 -4.38 16.78
C ASP A 46 11.04 -5.37 16.63
N TRP A 47 10.71 -6.64 16.53
CA TRP A 47 11.64 -7.66 16.11
C TRP A 47 11.78 -7.66 14.59
N CYS A 48 12.99 -7.75 14.08
CA CYS A 48 13.22 -7.80 12.64
C CYS A 48 14.34 -8.77 12.26
N PHE A 49 14.42 -9.06 10.96
CA PHE A 49 15.59 -9.66 10.33
C PHE A 49 16.34 -8.58 9.55
N PRO A 50 17.43 -8.02 10.11
CA PRO A 50 18.24 -7.04 9.37
C PRO A 50 18.84 -7.69 8.12
N LEU A 51 18.92 -6.88 7.08
CA LEU A 51 19.45 -7.34 5.79
C LEU A 51 20.97 -7.63 5.89
N ARG A 52 21.40 -8.64 5.17
CA ARG A 52 22.82 -8.95 4.94
C ARG A 52 23.14 -8.79 3.46
N GLY A 53 23.84 -7.74 3.11
CA GLY A 53 24.12 -7.41 1.72
C GLY A 53 22.83 -7.17 0.91
N GLY A 54 21.86 -6.46 1.49
CA GLY A 54 20.58 -6.16 0.87
C GLY A 54 19.59 -7.33 0.83
N ARG A 55 19.85 -8.45 1.51
CA ARG A 55 19.03 -9.67 1.45
C ARG A 55 18.61 -10.13 2.84
N CYS A 56 17.39 -10.66 2.95
CA CYS A 56 16.96 -11.38 4.14
C CYS A 56 17.92 -12.56 4.41
N PRO A 57 18.35 -12.78 5.68
CA PRO A 57 19.28 -13.87 6.02
C PRO A 57 18.75 -15.27 5.75
N PHE A 58 17.45 -15.42 5.47
CA PHE A 58 16.79 -16.69 5.12
C PHE A 58 16.40 -16.79 3.64
N LEU A 59 16.86 -15.89 2.80
CA LEU A 59 16.72 -15.99 1.36
C LEU A 59 17.91 -16.78 0.79
N ASN A 60 17.67 -17.97 0.25
CA ASN A 60 18.70 -18.82 -0.32
C ASN A 60 19.21 -18.31 -1.69
N GLN A 61 20.14 -19.03 -2.30
CA GLN A 61 20.75 -18.67 -3.58
C GLN A 61 19.76 -18.74 -4.77
N GLU A 62 18.72 -19.55 -4.64
CA GLU A 62 17.63 -19.69 -5.62
C GLU A 62 16.51 -18.67 -5.42
N ASN A 63 16.72 -17.67 -4.54
CA ASN A 63 15.71 -16.68 -4.16
C ASN A 63 14.44 -17.26 -3.54
N LEU A 64 14.60 -18.36 -2.80
CA LEU A 64 13.52 -19.01 -2.05
C LEU A 64 13.74 -18.83 -0.55
N CYS A 65 12.65 -18.70 0.20
CA CYS A 65 12.68 -18.55 1.65
C CYS A 65 12.96 -19.90 2.33
N GLU A 66 14.06 -20.02 3.05
CA GLU A 66 14.41 -21.25 3.78
C GLU A 66 13.41 -21.59 4.89
N VAL A 67 12.81 -20.59 5.53
CA VAL A 67 11.78 -20.81 6.57
C VAL A 67 10.55 -21.46 5.94
N HIS A 68 10.08 -20.92 4.82
CA HIS A 68 8.96 -21.49 4.08
C HIS A 68 9.26 -22.91 3.59
N LEU A 69 10.44 -23.15 3.02
CA LEU A 69 10.84 -24.47 2.49
C LEU A 69 10.96 -25.53 3.58
N THR A 70 11.40 -25.13 4.79
CA THR A 70 11.71 -26.08 5.86
C THR A 70 10.52 -26.36 6.77
N LEU A 71 9.69 -25.35 7.00
CA LEU A 71 8.52 -25.45 7.88
C LEU A 71 7.23 -25.41 7.06
N ASP A 72 6.77 -24.26 6.67
CA ASP A 72 5.67 -23.96 5.76
C ASP A 72 5.45 -22.45 5.66
N GLU A 73 4.43 -22.01 4.89
CA GLU A 73 4.03 -20.63 4.79
C GLU A 73 3.52 -20.07 6.13
N ALA A 74 2.76 -20.86 6.90
CA ALA A 74 2.19 -20.43 8.17
C ALA A 74 3.25 -20.16 9.25
N ALA A 75 4.47 -20.69 9.07
CA ALA A 75 5.60 -20.45 9.95
C ALA A 75 6.31 -19.12 9.68
N THR A 76 6.07 -18.47 8.55
CA THR A 76 6.64 -17.16 8.24
C THR A 76 5.95 -16.04 9.02
N SER A 77 6.52 -14.84 9.08
CA SER A 77 5.88 -13.70 9.73
C SER A 77 4.61 -13.26 9.00
N VAL A 78 3.73 -12.53 9.68
CA VAL A 78 2.54 -11.92 9.06
C VAL A 78 2.96 -11.09 7.86
N THR A 79 3.97 -10.23 8.02
CA THR A 79 4.54 -9.42 6.93
C THR A 79 4.90 -10.25 5.70
N CYS A 80 5.55 -11.40 5.89
CA CYS A 80 5.94 -12.27 4.78
C CYS A 80 4.74 -12.96 4.11
N ARG A 81 3.74 -13.39 4.90
CA ARG A 81 2.55 -14.08 4.37
C ARG A 81 1.62 -13.16 3.63
N GLU A 82 1.42 -11.97 4.18
CA GLU A 82 0.47 -11.01 3.63
C GLU A 82 1.04 -10.29 2.41
N HIS A 83 2.36 -10.05 2.35
CA HIS A 83 2.95 -9.39 1.19
C HIS A 83 2.64 -10.13 -0.12
N PRO A 84 2.16 -9.46 -1.18
CA PRO A 84 2.01 -8.00 -1.34
C PRO A 84 0.62 -7.46 -0.98
N ARG A 85 -0.13 -8.12 -0.13
CA ARG A 85 -1.49 -7.69 0.24
C ARG A 85 -1.43 -6.68 1.36
N PHE A 86 -2.24 -5.64 1.24
CA PHE A 86 -2.66 -4.79 2.34
C PHE A 86 -4.09 -5.13 2.68
N VAL A 87 -4.33 -5.36 3.95
CA VAL A 87 -5.67 -5.64 4.49
C VAL A 87 -6.01 -4.49 5.43
N GLU A 88 -7.02 -3.73 5.07
CA GLU A 88 -7.57 -2.66 5.89
C GLU A 88 -8.92 -3.08 6.41
N ASP A 89 -9.09 -3.06 7.73
CA ASP A 89 -10.33 -3.43 8.41
C ASP A 89 -11.08 -2.17 8.83
N TYR A 90 -12.28 -2.01 8.29
CA TYR A 90 -13.18 -0.88 8.57
C TYR A 90 -14.36 -1.29 9.48
N GLY A 91 -14.27 -2.42 10.16
CA GLY A 91 -15.29 -2.94 11.04
C GLY A 91 -16.46 -3.60 10.31
N THR A 92 -17.13 -2.87 9.42
CA THR A 92 -18.25 -3.40 8.62
C THR A 92 -17.81 -4.17 7.39
N PHE A 93 -16.60 -3.93 6.89
CA PHE A 93 -16.00 -4.64 5.75
C PHE A 93 -14.48 -4.55 5.82
N ARG A 94 -13.81 -5.39 5.06
CA ARG A 94 -12.35 -5.36 4.87
C ARG A 94 -12.01 -5.17 3.41
N GLU A 95 -11.02 -4.36 3.14
CA GLU A 95 -10.45 -4.21 1.81
C GLU A 95 -9.12 -4.95 1.71
N VAL A 96 -8.92 -5.66 0.61
CA VAL A 96 -7.65 -6.29 0.28
C VAL A 96 -7.12 -5.68 -1.01
N THR A 97 -6.01 -4.98 -0.89
CA THR A 97 -5.32 -4.36 -2.03
C THR A 97 -3.93 -4.95 -2.23
N LEU A 98 -3.28 -4.64 -3.34
CA LEU A 98 -1.93 -5.09 -3.62
C LEU A 98 -0.96 -3.91 -3.58
N SER A 99 0.18 -4.15 -2.93
CA SER A 99 1.27 -3.17 -2.88
C SER A 99 1.85 -2.91 -4.27
N ALA A 100 1.98 -1.62 -4.60
CA ALA A 100 2.70 -1.19 -5.79
C ALA A 100 4.23 -1.45 -5.71
N SER A 101 4.77 -1.78 -4.54
CA SER A 101 6.16 -2.20 -4.41
C SER A 101 6.43 -3.60 -4.97
N CYS A 102 5.39 -4.40 -5.20
CA CYS A 102 5.52 -5.72 -5.80
C CYS A 102 5.55 -5.61 -7.34
N PRO A 103 6.65 -5.98 -8.02
CA PRO A 103 6.76 -5.90 -9.48
C PRO A 103 5.68 -6.71 -10.21
N GLU A 104 5.26 -7.84 -9.65
CA GLU A 104 4.22 -8.66 -10.26
C GLU A 104 2.83 -8.04 -10.10
N ALA A 105 2.53 -7.42 -8.95
CA ALA A 105 1.30 -6.65 -8.77
C ALA A 105 1.23 -5.49 -9.76
N ASN A 106 2.34 -4.76 -9.93
CA ASN A 106 2.45 -3.69 -10.93
C ASN A 106 2.27 -4.20 -12.36
N ARG A 107 2.89 -5.32 -12.70
CA ARG A 107 2.74 -5.92 -14.03
C ARG A 107 1.28 -6.26 -14.32
N LEU A 108 0.58 -6.86 -13.35
CA LEU A 108 -0.85 -7.19 -13.48
C LEU A 108 -1.69 -5.93 -13.64
N LEU A 109 -1.45 -4.91 -12.82
CA LEU A 109 -2.17 -3.63 -12.86
C LEU A 109 -1.97 -2.91 -14.20
N LEU A 110 -0.72 -2.78 -14.63
CA LEU A 110 -0.37 -2.05 -15.86
C LEU A 110 -0.74 -2.81 -17.14
N SER A 111 -0.85 -4.13 -17.09
CA SER A 111 -1.27 -4.94 -18.24
C SER A 111 -2.79 -5.04 -18.40
N SER A 112 -3.57 -4.58 -17.42
CA SER A 112 -5.03 -4.65 -17.47
C SER A 112 -5.59 -3.49 -18.29
N GLU A 113 -6.34 -3.82 -19.34
CA GLU A 113 -7.16 -2.87 -20.11
C GLU A 113 -8.57 -2.69 -19.54
N ALA A 114 -8.97 -3.59 -18.66
CA ALA A 114 -10.27 -3.55 -18.01
C ALA A 114 -10.35 -2.41 -16.97
N PRO A 115 -11.55 -1.87 -16.73
CA PRO A 115 -11.75 -0.97 -15.59
C PRO A 115 -11.41 -1.66 -14.27
N LEU A 116 -10.91 -0.88 -13.31
CA LEU A 116 -10.73 -1.35 -11.94
C LEU A 116 -12.10 -1.65 -11.33
N LEU A 117 -12.26 -2.84 -10.82
CA LEU A 117 -13.45 -3.30 -10.11
C LEU A 117 -13.09 -3.73 -8.70
N PHE A 118 -13.97 -3.51 -7.77
CA PHE A 118 -13.88 -3.98 -6.39
C PHE A 118 -14.93 -5.07 -6.16
N PRO A 119 -14.60 -6.34 -6.47
CA PRO A 119 -15.55 -7.43 -6.25
C PRO A 119 -15.75 -7.66 -4.76
N GLU A 120 -17.00 -7.62 -4.33
CA GLU A 120 -17.38 -7.93 -2.96
C GLU A 120 -17.47 -9.44 -2.76
N ARG A 121 -17.04 -9.88 -1.59
CA ARG A 121 -17.22 -11.25 -1.10
C ARG A 121 -17.73 -11.16 0.33
N THR A 122 -18.75 -11.91 0.63
CA THR A 122 -19.23 -12.08 2.02
C THR A 122 -18.51 -13.26 2.66
N ASP A 123 -18.14 -13.10 3.91
CA ASP A 123 -17.69 -14.16 4.79
C ASP A 123 -18.54 -14.19 6.08
N ASP A 124 -18.31 -15.17 6.94
CA ASP A 124 -19.05 -15.34 8.19
C ASP A 124 -18.45 -14.51 9.35
N THR A 125 -17.53 -13.59 9.08
CA THR A 125 -16.93 -12.74 10.11
C THR A 125 -18.00 -11.76 10.62
N PRO A 126 -18.22 -11.69 11.95
CA PRO A 126 -19.14 -10.70 12.49
C PRO A 126 -18.69 -9.28 12.13
N ALA A 127 -19.62 -8.50 11.61
CA ALA A 127 -19.36 -7.09 11.34
C ALA A 127 -19.32 -6.31 12.68
N GLU A 128 -18.32 -5.47 12.82
CA GLU A 128 -18.23 -4.47 13.87
C GLU A 128 -18.83 -3.15 13.41
N ALA A 129 -18.99 -2.18 14.32
CA ALA A 129 -19.44 -0.85 13.95
C ALA A 129 -18.35 -0.16 13.11
N GLY A 130 -18.72 0.35 11.95
CA GLY A 130 -17.81 1.16 11.14
C GLY A 130 -17.77 2.60 11.59
N ASP A 131 -16.75 3.32 11.19
CA ASP A 131 -16.59 4.75 11.45
C ASP A 131 -17.60 5.59 10.67
N GLU A 132 -18.13 6.64 11.27
CA GLU A 132 -19.12 7.53 10.64
C GLU A 132 -18.60 8.19 9.36
N TRP A 133 -17.31 8.51 9.31
CA TRP A 133 -16.69 9.14 8.13
C TRP A 133 -16.72 8.25 6.86
N LEU A 134 -16.89 6.94 6.99
CA LEU A 134 -17.07 6.03 5.84
C LEU A 134 -18.33 6.35 5.05
N THR A 135 -19.36 6.90 5.69
CA THR A 135 -20.64 7.22 5.05
C THR A 135 -20.51 8.25 3.90
N TRP A 136 -19.53 9.13 3.97
CA TRP A 136 -19.26 10.10 2.93
C TRP A 136 -17.97 9.77 2.15
N LEU A 137 -16.97 9.16 2.77
CA LEU A 137 -15.72 8.84 2.10
C LEU A 137 -15.89 7.81 0.98
N LEU A 138 -16.66 6.74 1.22
CA LEU A 138 -16.85 5.69 0.22
C LEU A 138 -17.56 6.20 -1.04
N PRO A 139 -18.69 6.93 -0.96
CA PRO A 139 -19.31 7.52 -2.14
C PRO A 139 -18.42 8.52 -2.88
N LEU A 140 -17.62 9.33 -2.15
CA LEU A 140 -16.65 10.24 -2.77
C LEU A 140 -15.55 9.48 -3.51
N ARG A 141 -15.01 8.42 -2.92
CA ARG A 141 -14.04 7.53 -3.57
C ARG A 141 -14.59 6.91 -4.85
N GLU A 142 -15.82 6.40 -4.82
CA GLU A 142 -16.48 5.84 -6.00
C GLU A 142 -16.63 6.91 -7.09
N ARG A 143 -17.02 8.12 -6.73
CA ARG A 143 -17.09 9.23 -7.67
C ARG A 143 -15.72 9.56 -8.28
N MET A 144 -14.65 9.64 -7.49
CA MET A 144 -13.30 9.87 -7.98
C MET A 144 -12.86 8.79 -8.98
N LEU A 145 -13.15 7.52 -8.66
CA LEU A 145 -12.86 6.40 -9.54
C LEU A 145 -13.65 6.47 -10.84
N ALA A 146 -14.93 6.83 -10.78
CA ALA A 146 -15.77 7.01 -11.98
C ALA A 146 -15.22 8.14 -12.87
N LEU A 147 -14.81 9.27 -12.28
CA LEU A 147 -14.18 10.38 -13.00
C LEU A 147 -12.86 9.92 -13.67
N LEU A 148 -12.01 9.21 -12.93
CA LEU A 148 -10.73 8.73 -13.44
C LEU A 148 -10.89 7.71 -14.56
N GLN A 149 -11.86 6.82 -14.44
CA GLN A 149 -12.10 5.75 -15.40
C GLN A 149 -12.93 6.17 -16.63
N ASN A 150 -13.42 7.40 -16.68
CA ASN A 150 -14.16 7.92 -17.83
C ASN A 150 -13.24 8.19 -19.02
N ARG A 151 -12.89 7.14 -19.76
CA ARG A 151 -11.95 7.19 -20.90
C ARG A 151 -12.50 7.94 -22.12
N THR A 152 -13.74 8.39 -22.11
CA THR A 152 -14.27 9.29 -23.16
C THR A 152 -13.70 10.71 -23.05
N ARG A 153 -13.08 11.04 -21.90
CA ARG A 153 -12.44 12.32 -21.62
C ARG A 153 -10.91 12.19 -21.60
N PRO A 154 -10.17 13.21 -22.06
CA PRO A 154 -8.73 13.19 -22.02
C PRO A 154 -8.23 13.13 -20.55
N LEU A 155 -7.06 12.51 -20.35
CA LEU A 155 -6.49 12.22 -19.01
C LEU A 155 -6.37 13.48 -18.15
N ASN A 156 -5.82 14.58 -18.73
CA ASN A 156 -5.66 15.84 -18.01
C ASN A 156 -6.99 16.42 -17.50
N ALA A 157 -8.07 16.27 -18.26
CA ALA A 157 -9.39 16.70 -17.82
C ALA A 157 -9.91 15.84 -16.66
N ARG A 158 -9.68 14.53 -16.71
CA ARG A 158 -10.05 13.61 -15.63
C ARG A 158 -9.28 13.88 -14.34
N LEU A 159 -7.96 14.08 -14.45
CA LEU A 159 -7.11 14.42 -13.31
C LEU A 159 -7.50 15.77 -12.70
N ARG A 160 -7.77 16.78 -13.53
CA ARG A 160 -8.28 18.07 -13.04
C ARG A 160 -9.57 17.92 -12.25
N ASP A 161 -10.53 17.15 -12.75
CA ASP A 161 -11.81 16.98 -12.09
C ASP A 161 -11.68 16.27 -10.72
N ILE A 162 -10.78 15.28 -10.63
CA ILE A 162 -10.46 14.62 -9.35
C ILE A 162 -9.82 15.60 -8.37
N LEU A 163 -8.86 16.40 -8.84
CA LEU A 163 -8.20 17.40 -7.98
C LEU A 163 -9.18 18.46 -7.47
N LEU A 164 -10.10 18.92 -8.32
CA LEU A 164 -11.15 19.86 -7.89
C LEU A 164 -12.08 19.24 -6.85
N LEU A 165 -12.45 17.98 -7.04
CA LEU A 165 -13.27 17.27 -6.06
C LEU A 165 -12.52 17.10 -4.74
N ALA A 166 -11.26 16.66 -4.79
CA ALA A 166 -10.42 16.48 -3.60
C ALA A 166 -10.21 17.81 -2.87
N GLN A 167 -9.97 18.91 -3.59
CA GLN A 167 -9.88 20.24 -3.01
C GLN A 167 -11.18 20.65 -2.31
N GLY A 168 -12.33 20.43 -2.95
CA GLY A 168 -13.61 20.72 -2.33
C GLY A 168 -13.87 19.93 -1.05
N VAL A 169 -13.44 18.66 -1.01
CA VAL A 169 -13.48 17.84 0.21
C VAL A 169 -12.58 18.45 1.29
N GLN A 170 -11.32 18.77 0.95
CA GLN A 170 -10.37 19.35 1.89
C GLN A 170 -10.88 20.66 2.48
N GLU A 171 -11.44 21.54 1.66
CA GLU A 171 -12.02 22.82 2.12
C GLU A 171 -13.16 22.61 3.14
N ARG A 172 -13.98 21.56 2.98
CA ARG A 172 -15.03 21.21 3.96
C ARG A 172 -14.43 20.70 5.26
N LEU A 173 -13.44 19.83 5.18
CA LEU A 173 -12.74 19.31 6.36
C LEU A 173 -12.01 20.42 7.11
N ASP A 174 -11.33 21.31 6.42
CA ASP A 174 -10.58 22.44 7.02
C ASP A 174 -11.52 23.44 7.73
N THR A 175 -12.78 23.51 7.30
CA THR A 175 -13.80 24.39 7.91
C THR A 175 -14.71 23.66 8.90
N GLU A 176 -14.43 22.38 9.19
CA GLU A 176 -15.26 21.53 10.05
C GLU A 176 -16.73 21.44 9.59
N ASP A 177 -16.95 21.54 8.25
CA ASP A 177 -18.28 21.50 7.61
C ASP A 177 -18.50 20.13 6.94
N GLU A 178 -18.41 19.06 7.74
CA GLU A 178 -18.54 17.69 7.25
C GLU A 178 -19.97 17.40 6.76
N ASP A 179 -20.97 18.10 7.28
CA ASP A 179 -22.37 17.94 6.88
C ASP A 179 -22.60 18.30 5.40
N ALA A 180 -21.73 19.12 4.80
CA ALA A 180 -21.76 19.49 3.39
C ALA A 180 -20.99 18.53 2.47
N LEU A 181 -20.28 17.52 3.00
CA LEU A 181 -19.55 16.54 2.20
C LEU A 181 -20.46 15.71 1.28
N PRO A 182 -21.67 15.27 1.69
CA PRO A 182 -22.58 14.56 0.81
C PRO A 182 -22.96 15.33 -0.45
N GLU A 183 -22.98 16.67 -0.41
CA GLU A 183 -23.26 17.48 -1.60
C GLU A 183 -22.20 17.32 -2.69
N LEU A 184 -20.97 16.99 -2.29
CA LEU A 184 -19.87 16.73 -3.21
C LEU A 184 -19.97 15.36 -3.88
N VAL A 185 -20.79 14.46 -3.38
CA VAL A 185 -20.96 13.11 -3.98
C VAL A 185 -21.70 13.20 -5.32
N GLU A 186 -22.78 13.95 -5.40
CA GLU A 186 -23.66 14.02 -6.58
C GLU A 186 -23.67 15.41 -7.24
N GLY A 187 -23.25 16.44 -6.51
CA GLY A 187 -23.29 17.82 -6.95
C GLY A 187 -22.30 18.15 -8.09
N PRO A 188 -22.34 19.39 -8.60
CA PRO A 188 -21.36 19.83 -9.58
C PRO A 188 -19.96 19.79 -8.99
N LEU A 189 -18.94 19.63 -9.84
CA LEU A 189 -17.56 19.79 -9.40
C LEU A 189 -17.34 21.23 -8.88
N PRO A 190 -16.55 21.43 -7.81
CA PRO A 190 -16.22 22.74 -7.32
C PRO A 190 -15.68 23.63 -8.43
N ALA A 191 -16.08 24.90 -8.42
CA ALA A 191 -15.58 25.86 -9.39
C ALA A 191 -14.10 26.09 -9.19
N HIS A 192 -13.34 26.02 -10.29
CA HIS A 192 -11.93 26.39 -10.25
C HIS A 192 -11.81 27.89 -9.96
N SER A 193 -11.26 28.27 -8.81
CA SER A 193 -10.67 29.59 -8.67
C SER A 193 -9.47 29.67 -9.60
N ALA A 194 -9.28 30.79 -10.29
CA ALA A 194 -8.19 30.96 -11.25
C ALA A 194 -6.88 30.40 -10.71
N ALA A 195 -6.25 29.52 -11.48
CA ALA A 195 -5.00 28.88 -11.06
C ALA A 195 -4.01 29.95 -10.61
N PRO A 196 -3.41 29.83 -9.42
CA PRO A 196 -2.22 30.62 -9.14
C PRO A 196 -1.24 30.39 -10.29
N GLU A 197 -0.49 31.41 -10.66
CA GLU A 197 0.53 31.27 -11.70
C GLU A 197 1.44 30.08 -11.37
N THR A 198 1.19 28.96 -12.05
CA THR A 198 1.91 27.69 -11.82
C THR A 198 3.34 27.72 -12.33
N THR A 199 3.74 28.80 -13.03
CA THR A 199 5.09 28.99 -13.57
C THR A 199 6.20 28.90 -12.53
N GLY A 200 5.91 29.23 -11.25
CA GLY A 200 6.87 29.11 -10.15
C GLY A 200 6.85 27.76 -9.43
N LEU A 201 5.74 27.01 -9.48
CA LEU A 201 5.60 25.75 -8.75
C LEU A 201 6.44 24.63 -9.37
N PHE A 202 6.51 24.56 -10.70
CA PHE A 202 7.24 23.52 -11.38
C PHE A 202 8.77 23.56 -11.14
N PRO A 203 9.44 24.71 -11.27
CA PRO A 203 10.85 24.85 -10.88
C PRO A 203 11.08 24.54 -9.40
N TYR A 204 10.18 24.96 -8.51
CA TYR A 204 10.27 24.65 -7.09
C TYR A 204 10.14 23.15 -6.82
N ALA A 205 9.18 22.48 -7.45
CA ALA A 205 9.01 21.03 -7.32
C ALA A 205 10.24 20.26 -7.80
N LEU A 206 10.82 20.67 -8.95
CA LEU A 206 12.05 20.07 -9.46
C LEU A 206 13.22 20.28 -8.49
N GLN A 207 13.39 21.49 -7.97
CA GLN A 207 14.42 21.79 -6.99
C GLN A 207 14.23 21.00 -5.69
N PHE A 208 12.98 20.80 -5.25
CA PHE A 208 12.67 19.95 -4.10
C PHE A 208 13.05 18.50 -4.36
N LEU A 209 12.74 17.95 -5.54
CA LEU A 209 13.12 16.58 -5.93
C LEU A 209 14.63 16.37 -5.89
N GLU A 210 15.44 17.40 -6.21
CA GLU A 210 16.90 17.33 -6.12
C GLU A 210 17.42 17.20 -4.68
N THR A 211 16.60 17.57 -3.69
CA THR A 211 16.96 17.48 -2.26
C THR A 211 16.60 16.13 -1.64
N LEU A 212 15.81 15.30 -2.34
CA LEU A 212 15.43 13.99 -1.85
C LEU A 212 16.59 13.01 -1.88
N GLU A 213 16.58 12.09 -0.94
CA GLU A 213 17.53 10.98 -0.93
C GLU A 213 17.39 10.15 -2.21
N VAL A 214 18.51 9.87 -2.84
CA VAL A 214 18.56 9.02 -4.04
C VAL A 214 18.75 7.58 -3.59
N LEU A 215 17.68 6.79 -3.62
CA LEU A 215 17.72 5.38 -3.27
C LEU A 215 18.39 4.54 -4.35
N GLU A 216 18.20 4.91 -5.62
CA GLU A 216 18.78 4.24 -6.78
C GLU A 216 19.61 5.22 -7.64
N PRO A 217 20.87 4.90 -7.99
CA PRO A 217 21.74 5.80 -8.75
C PRO A 217 21.18 6.27 -10.10
N ASP A 218 20.36 5.43 -10.74
CA ASP A 218 19.78 5.69 -12.06
C ASP A 218 18.55 6.63 -12.00
N TRP A 219 18.22 7.12 -10.82
CA TRP A 219 17.07 8.00 -10.60
C TRP A 219 17.35 9.48 -10.95
N ARG A 220 18.58 9.84 -11.28
CA ARG A 220 19.02 11.22 -11.60
C ARG A 220 19.11 11.49 -13.09
#